data_6c3161a0bfb4eff448b8d2247d36fd3d
#
_entry.id   6c3161a0bfb4eff448b8d2247d36fd3d
#
_cell.length_a   1.000
_cell.length_b   1.000
_cell.length_c   1.000
_cell.angle_alpha   90.00
_cell.angle_beta   90.00
_cell.angle_gamma   90.00
#
_symmetry.space_group_name_H-M   'P 1'
#
loop_
_entity.id
_entity.type
_entity.pdbx_description
1 polymer ?
#
loop_
_entity_poly.entity_id
_entity_poly.type
_entity_poly.pdbx_seq_one_letter_code
_entity_poly.pdbx_strand_id
1 'polypeptide(L)'
;VVKNTVGGNGTFNFTSNITGLNNFDLTTVGNTAATAAVPVPTGTYSLAEVIPSTYSLTGLSCTGGQTSVQSPSVSITVGKGDNVVCTYTNTRNTATLTVIKNTVGGNATFNFTSNTALGDFALTTVGGTKSTVATTIPTGTYDITETATAGWSLTNLVCTGTNAPVYAGGKVTINAATSQNIVCTYTNT
;
A
#
# COMPACT_ATOMS: atom_id res chain seq x y z
N VAL A 1 -4.42 20.95 11.18
CA VAL A 1 -3.65 19.73 10.89
C VAL A 1 -3.55 19.59 9.38
N VAL A 2 -2.36 19.25 8.89
CA VAL A 2 -2.12 18.94 7.48
C VAL A 2 -1.76 17.46 7.39
N LYS A 3 -2.36 16.75 6.43
CA LYS A 3 -2.09 15.37 6.11
C LYS A 3 -1.55 15.26 4.69
N ASN A 4 -0.38 14.65 4.56
CA ASN A 4 0.24 14.34 3.27
C ASN A 4 0.40 12.83 3.10
N THR A 5 0.33 12.36 1.85
CA THR A 5 0.58 10.96 1.49
C THR A 5 1.59 10.85 0.36
N VAL A 6 2.34 9.76 0.36
CA VAL A 6 3.22 9.35 -0.74
C VAL A 6 2.76 7.98 -1.22
N GLY A 7 2.55 7.83 -2.52
CA GLY A 7 2.14 6.55 -3.14
C GLY A 7 0.63 6.33 -3.20
N GLY A 8 -0.18 7.37 -2.98
CA GLY A 8 -1.63 7.34 -3.19
C GLY A 8 -2.44 7.97 -2.06
N ASN A 9 -3.73 8.19 -2.34
CA ASN A 9 -4.66 8.77 -1.39
C ASN A 9 -5.17 7.75 -0.37
N GLY A 10 -5.56 8.22 0.82
CA GLY A 10 -6.14 7.41 1.90
C GLY A 10 -6.94 8.24 2.87
N THR A 11 -7.67 7.55 3.75
CA THR A 11 -8.37 8.16 4.91
C THR A 11 -7.60 7.84 6.17
N PHE A 12 -7.37 8.85 6.99
CA PHE A 12 -6.57 8.79 8.21
C PHE A 12 -7.38 9.33 9.37
N ASN A 13 -7.53 8.51 10.42
CA ASN A 13 -8.25 8.87 11.63
C ASN A 13 -7.29 9.54 12.61
N PHE A 14 -7.76 10.58 13.27
CA PHE A 14 -7.03 11.29 14.31
C PHE A 14 -7.81 11.28 15.61
N THR A 15 -7.11 11.07 16.70
CA THR A 15 -7.63 11.27 18.06
C THR A 15 -7.08 12.56 18.62
N SER A 16 -7.95 13.37 19.24
CA SER A 16 -7.59 14.70 19.74
C SER A 16 -8.47 15.11 20.91
N ASN A 17 -7.91 15.90 21.83
CA ASN A 17 -8.65 16.61 22.87
C ASN A 17 -8.78 18.11 22.56
N ILE A 18 -8.49 18.54 21.34
CA ILE A 18 -8.59 19.93 20.90
C ILE A 18 -10.07 20.28 20.72
N THR A 19 -10.59 21.23 21.48
CA THR A 19 -11.98 21.72 21.35
C THR A 19 -12.24 22.20 19.92
N GLY A 20 -13.33 21.71 19.30
CA GLY A 20 -13.65 21.99 17.89
C GLY A 20 -12.89 21.12 16.87
N LEU A 21 -12.00 20.23 17.33
CA LEU A 21 -11.27 19.27 16.50
C LEU A 21 -11.16 17.92 17.24
N ASN A 22 -12.23 17.49 17.91
CA ASN A 22 -12.28 16.20 18.60
C ASN A 22 -12.42 15.07 17.59
N ASN A 23 -11.62 14.06 17.67
CA ASN A 23 -11.58 12.87 16.81
C ASN A 23 -12.15 13.13 15.41
N PHE A 24 -11.32 13.18 14.41
CA PHE A 24 -11.70 13.54 13.05
C PHE A 24 -10.94 12.68 12.03
N ASP A 25 -11.43 12.71 10.80
CA ASP A 25 -10.81 12.02 9.67
C ASP A 25 -10.29 13.02 8.65
N LEU A 26 -9.17 12.72 8.04
CA LEU A 26 -8.66 13.42 6.85
C LEU A 26 -8.54 12.42 5.69
N THR A 27 -9.29 12.67 4.62
CA THR A 27 -9.18 11.93 3.36
C THR A 27 -8.37 12.77 2.38
N THR A 28 -7.21 12.27 1.98
CA THR A 28 -6.34 12.99 1.03
C THR A 28 -6.90 12.90 -0.39
N VAL A 29 -6.81 14.04 -1.12
CA VAL A 29 -7.09 14.15 -2.55
C VAL A 29 -5.90 14.85 -3.19
N GLY A 30 -5.32 14.27 -4.23
CA GLY A 30 -4.03 14.77 -4.77
C GLY A 30 -2.89 14.66 -3.75
N ASN A 31 -2.94 13.64 -2.87
CA ASN A 31 -1.95 13.36 -1.83
C ASN A 31 -1.90 14.36 -0.65
N THR A 32 -2.91 15.19 -0.47
CA THR A 32 -2.98 16.13 0.66
C THR A 32 -4.40 16.33 1.17
N ALA A 33 -4.53 16.68 2.44
CA ALA A 33 -5.75 17.14 3.09
C ALA A 33 -5.41 18.04 4.27
N ALA A 34 -6.32 18.92 4.68
CA ALA A 34 -6.13 19.74 5.87
C ALA A 34 -7.46 20.02 6.58
N THR A 35 -7.40 20.22 7.89
CA THR A 35 -8.51 20.78 8.65
C THR A 35 -8.61 22.30 8.41
N ALA A 36 -9.79 22.87 8.61
CA ALA A 36 -9.88 24.30 8.87
C ALA A 36 -9.10 24.66 10.15
N ALA A 37 -8.67 25.90 10.25
CA ALA A 37 -8.12 26.44 11.51
C ALA A 37 -9.25 26.54 12.57
N VAL A 38 -8.99 26.07 13.78
CA VAL A 38 -9.91 26.20 14.92
C VAL A 38 -9.31 27.09 16.00
N PRO A 39 -10.01 28.09 16.51
CA PRO A 39 -9.54 28.87 17.65
C PRO A 39 -9.63 28.02 18.92
N VAL A 40 -8.54 28.02 19.69
CA VAL A 40 -8.47 27.28 20.95
C VAL A 40 -7.94 28.18 22.07
N PRO A 41 -8.36 28.01 23.33
CA PRO A 41 -7.74 28.65 24.48
C PRO A 41 -6.24 28.30 24.58
N THR A 42 -5.49 29.13 25.31
CA THR A 42 -4.12 28.74 25.73
C THR A 42 -4.18 27.49 26.59
N GLY A 43 -3.28 26.54 26.36
CA GLY A 43 -3.29 25.27 27.09
C GLY A 43 -2.49 24.19 26.41
N THR A 44 -2.54 22.98 26.97
CA THR A 44 -1.85 21.83 26.42
C THR A 44 -2.86 20.83 25.84
N TYR A 45 -2.62 20.41 24.63
CA TYR A 45 -3.46 19.53 23.83
C TYR A 45 -2.69 18.30 23.36
N SER A 46 -3.41 17.24 23.08
CA SER A 46 -2.89 16.02 22.47
C SER A 46 -3.52 15.78 21.10
N LEU A 47 -2.72 15.33 20.16
CA LEU A 47 -3.13 14.94 18.83
C LEU A 47 -2.36 13.68 18.43
N ALA A 48 -3.05 12.65 17.91
CA ALA A 48 -2.41 11.43 17.46
C ALA A 48 -3.10 10.91 16.20
N GLU A 49 -2.31 10.38 15.28
CA GLU A 49 -2.81 9.66 14.11
C GLU A 49 -2.98 8.16 14.43
N VAL A 50 -4.09 7.57 13.99
CA VAL A 50 -4.26 6.12 13.91
C VAL A 50 -3.75 5.68 12.54
N ILE A 51 -2.55 5.08 12.49
CA ILE A 51 -1.88 4.73 11.24
C ILE A 51 -2.57 3.50 10.62
N PRO A 52 -3.15 3.61 9.39
CA PRO A 52 -3.69 2.45 8.69
C PRO A 52 -2.58 1.45 8.36
N SER A 53 -2.87 0.14 8.44
CA SER A 53 -1.88 -0.93 8.17
C SER A 53 -1.28 -0.89 6.75
N THR A 54 -1.95 -0.24 5.81
CA THR A 54 -1.49 -0.04 4.42
C THR A 54 -0.54 1.15 4.25
N TYR A 55 -0.25 1.89 5.33
CA TYR A 55 0.65 3.04 5.35
C TYR A 55 1.64 2.94 6.51
N SER A 56 2.74 3.69 6.36
CA SER A 56 3.72 3.96 7.42
C SER A 56 3.84 5.46 7.61
N LEU A 57 3.81 5.96 8.85
CA LEU A 57 4.08 7.36 9.15
C LEU A 57 5.58 7.62 8.94
N THR A 58 5.91 8.44 7.95
CA THR A 58 7.29 8.75 7.55
C THR A 58 7.73 10.16 7.90
N GLY A 59 6.79 11.01 8.32
CA GLY A 59 7.09 12.36 8.78
C GLY A 59 6.01 12.89 9.72
N LEU A 60 6.45 13.55 10.81
CA LEU A 60 5.60 14.28 11.73
C LEU A 60 6.37 15.50 12.22
N SER A 61 5.82 16.68 11.95
CA SER A 61 6.40 17.94 12.40
C SER A 61 5.30 18.94 12.74
N CYS A 62 5.54 19.80 13.72
CA CYS A 62 4.65 20.90 14.08
C CYS A 62 5.44 22.19 14.12
N THR A 63 4.77 23.31 13.78
CA THR A 63 5.33 24.68 13.81
C THR A 63 4.37 25.60 14.56
N GLY A 64 4.84 26.75 15.05
CA GLY A 64 4.04 27.84 15.60
C GLY A 64 3.65 27.75 17.07
N GLY A 65 4.14 26.76 17.82
CA GLY A 65 3.93 26.59 19.25
C GLY A 65 5.01 25.73 19.88
N GLN A 66 4.89 25.45 21.18
CA GLN A 66 5.77 24.47 21.82
C GLN A 66 5.17 23.07 21.63
N THR A 67 5.95 22.17 21.04
CA THR A 67 5.49 20.82 20.73
C THR A 67 6.48 19.77 21.19
N SER A 68 5.96 18.64 21.72
CA SER A 68 6.73 17.42 22.01
C SER A 68 6.18 16.31 21.13
N VAL A 69 6.98 15.83 20.18
CA VAL A 69 6.60 14.78 19.23
C VAL A 69 7.01 13.42 19.80
N GLN A 70 6.02 12.54 19.95
CA GLN A 70 6.20 11.12 20.30
C GLN A 70 5.39 10.28 19.31
N SER A 71 5.93 10.15 18.08
CA SER A 71 5.26 9.52 16.94
C SER A 71 4.48 8.24 17.32
N PRO A 72 3.20 8.12 16.94
CA PRO A 72 2.37 8.98 16.08
C PRO A 72 1.67 10.13 16.81
N SER A 73 2.03 10.40 18.06
CA SER A 73 1.39 11.41 18.92
C SER A 73 2.22 12.68 19.02
N VAL A 74 1.55 13.80 19.25
CA VAL A 74 2.17 15.07 19.60
C VAL A 74 1.43 15.72 20.77
N SER A 75 2.19 16.27 21.72
CA SER A 75 1.71 17.18 22.74
C SER A 75 1.99 18.62 22.28
N ILE A 76 0.96 19.46 22.29
CA ILE A 76 0.97 20.82 21.77
C ILE A 76 0.66 21.78 22.92
N THR A 77 1.57 22.68 23.27
CA THR A 77 1.30 23.78 24.20
C THR A 77 1.09 25.05 23.40
N VAL A 78 -0.14 25.57 23.45
CA VAL A 78 -0.59 26.77 22.74
C VAL A 78 -0.52 27.96 23.70
N GLY A 79 0.30 28.97 23.35
CA GLY A 79 0.39 30.26 24.00
C GLY A 79 -0.52 31.31 23.34
N LYS A 80 -0.56 32.51 23.92
CA LYS A 80 -1.33 33.63 23.38
C LYS A 80 -0.78 34.07 22.02
N GLY A 81 -1.63 33.98 20.98
CA GLY A 81 -1.28 34.40 19.62
C GLY A 81 -0.55 33.35 18.80
N ASP A 82 -0.34 32.14 19.32
CA ASP A 82 0.26 31.05 18.57
C ASP A 82 -0.67 30.60 17.42
N ASN A 83 -0.04 30.27 16.30
CA ASN A 83 -0.69 29.58 15.18
C ASN A 83 0.03 28.26 14.91
N VAL A 84 -0.53 27.17 15.41
CA VAL A 84 0.11 25.85 15.37
C VAL A 84 -0.36 25.05 14.17
N VAL A 85 0.58 24.55 13.38
CA VAL A 85 0.32 23.64 12.26
C VAL A 85 1.14 22.37 12.46
N CYS A 86 0.44 21.23 12.57
CA CYS A 86 1.06 19.91 12.61
C CYS A 86 0.86 19.20 11.26
N THR A 87 1.94 18.72 10.67
CA THR A 87 1.97 18.03 9.38
C THR A 87 2.35 16.57 9.60
N TYR A 88 1.46 15.67 9.18
CA TYR A 88 1.66 14.21 9.16
C TYR A 88 1.87 13.75 7.73
N THR A 89 2.93 13.01 7.46
CA THR A 89 3.22 12.43 6.14
C THR A 89 3.27 10.92 6.25
N ASN A 90 2.41 10.22 5.49
CA ASN A 90 2.43 8.77 5.43
C ASN A 90 2.83 8.30 4.03
N THR A 91 3.64 7.25 3.99
CA THR A 91 4.02 6.56 2.75
C THR A 91 3.25 5.25 2.65
N ARG A 92 2.67 4.98 1.48
CA ARG A 92 1.94 3.74 1.22
C ARG A 92 2.91 2.56 1.23
N ASN A 93 2.56 1.51 1.95
CA ASN A 93 3.32 0.28 2.00
C ASN A 93 3.18 -0.48 0.68
N THR A 94 4.27 -1.01 0.15
CA THR A 94 4.33 -1.70 -1.14
C THR A 94 5.14 -2.99 -1.06
N ALA A 95 4.89 -3.88 -2.03
CA ALA A 95 5.68 -5.05 -2.37
C ALA A 95 6.08 -4.98 -3.86
N THR A 96 6.92 -5.88 -4.32
CA THR A 96 7.16 -6.13 -5.75
C THR A 96 6.58 -7.49 -6.14
N LEU A 97 6.06 -7.59 -7.38
CA LEU A 97 5.51 -8.81 -7.95
C LEU A 97 6.17 -9.08 -9.31
N THR A 98 6.61 -10.31 -9.50
CA THR A 98 7.05 -10.86 -10.79
C THR A 98 6.27 -12.15 -11.07
N VAL A 99 5.74 -12.29 -12.28
CA VAL A 99 5.15 -13.54 -12.77
C VAL A 99 6.10 -14.15 -13.79
N ILE A 100 6.45 -15.43 -13.57
CA ILE A 100 7.30 -16.22 -14.47
C ILE A 100 6.42 -17.30 -15.11
N LYS A 101 6.51 -17.44 -16.42
CA LYS A 101 5.93 -18.52 -17.19
C LYS A 101 7.03 -19.43 -17.71
N ASN A 102 6.94 -20.71 -17.37
CA ASN A 102 7.79 -21.76 -17.91
C ASN A 102 6.97 -22.73 -18.74
N THR A 103 7.59 -23.29 -19.80
CA THR A 103 7.00 -24.34 -20.63
C THR A 103 7.99 -25.48 -20.85
N VAL A 104 7.48 -26.72 -20.91
CA VAL A 104 8.22 -27.91 -21.29
C VAL A 104 7.55 -28.50 -22.55
N GLY A 105 8.33 -28.72 -23.59
CA GLY A 105 7.85 -29.27 -24.87
C GLY A 105 7.59 -28.25 -25.98
N GLY A 106 7.86 -26.94 -25.72
CA GLY A 106 7.71 -25.93 -26.77
C GLY A 106 7.47 -24.53 -26.21
N ASN A 107 7.19 -23.60 -27.10
CA ASN A 107 6.85 -22.22 -26.76
C ASN A 107 5.38 -21.94 -27.11
N ALA A 108 4.70 -21.09 -26.31
CA ALA A 108 3.34 -20.64 -26.57
C ALA A 108 3.09 -19.30 -25.87
N THR A 109 1.93 -18.71 -26.17
CA THR A 109 1.41 -17.53 -25.49
C THR A 109 0.38 -17.95 -24.45
N PHE A 110 0.53 -17.47 -23.23
CA PHE A 110 -0.35 -17.71 -22.10
C PHE A 110 -0.96 -16.39 -21.61
N ASN A 111 -2.28 -16.35 -21.49
CA ASN A 111 -3.01 -15.18 -21.01
C ASN A 111 -3.25 -15.29 -19.49
N PHE A 112 -3.14 -14.16 -18.84
CA PHE A 112 -3.35 -14.01 -17.41
C PHE A 112 -4.35 -12.92 -17.13
N THR A 113 -5.22 -13.14 -16.16
CA THR A 113 -6.04 -12.09 -15.54
C THR A 113 -5.49 -11.77 -14.17
N SER A 114 -5.50 -10.48 -13.81
CA SER A 114 -4.98 -10.04 -12.53
C SER A 114 -5.66 -8.77 -12.04
N ASN A 115 -5.98 -8.72 -10.74
CA ASN A 115 -6.42 -7.49 -10.07
C ASN A 115 -5.27 -6.69 -9.46
N THR A 116 -4.01 -7.01 -9.82
CA THR A 116 -2.82 -6.25 -9.43
C THR A 116 -2.60 -5.05 -10.36
N ALA A 117 -1.55 -4.26 -10.10
CA ALA A 117 -1.11 -3.19 -11.01
C ALA A 117 -0.60 -3.70 -12.38
N LEU A 118 -0.40 -5.02 -12.53
CA LEU A 118 -0.10 -5.62 -13.85
C LEU A 118 -1.30 -5.57 -14.80
N GLY A 119 -2.55 -5.52 -14.27
CA GLY A 119 -3.76 -5.72 -15.07
C GLY A 119 -3.75 -7.10 -15.72
N ASP A 120 -4.52 -7.27 -16.78
CA ASP A 120 -4.49 -8.46 -17.62
C ASP A 120 -3.28 -8.39 -18.57
N PHE A 121 -2.57 -9.50 -18.74
CA PHE A 121 -1.34 -9.57 -19.54
C PHE A 121 -1.16 -10.92 -20.22
N ALA A 122 -0.24 -10.99 -21.17
CA ALA A 122 0.16 -12.23 -21.82
C ALA A 122 1.67 -12.42 -21.74
N LEU A 123 2.11 -13.68 -21.59
CA LEU A 123 3.50 -14.09 -21.63
C LEU A 123 3.72 -15.09 -22.77
N THR A 124 4.52 -14.70 -23.76
CA THR A 124 4.94 -15.60 -24.84
C THR A 124 6.32 -16.15 -24.50
N THR A 125 6.41 -17.46 -24.25
CA THR A 125 7.68 -18.10 -23.92
C THR A 125 8.61 -18.18 -25.13
N VAL A 126 9.90 -17.98 -24.88
CA VAL A 126 10.99 -18.16 -25.84
C VAL A 126 12.09 -18.96 -25.14
N GLY A 127 12.48 -20.09 -25.68
CA GLY A 127 13.39 -21.00 -24.99
C GLY A 127 12.79 -21.58 -23.70
N GLY A 128 11.46 -21.73 -23.68
CA GLY A 128 10.75 -22.33 -22.56
C GLY A 128 10.45 -21.40 -21.37
N THR A 129 10.75 -20.10 -21.46
CA THR A 129 10.50 -19.18 -20.33
C THR A 129 10.15 -17.76 -20.78
N LYS A 130 9.41 -17.04 -19.94
CA LYS A 130 9.15 -15.60 -20.02
C LYS A 130 8.74 -15.07 -18.64
N SER A 131 9.08 -13.83 -18.34
CA SER A 131 8.61 -13.15 -17.12
C SER A 131 8.06 -11.76 -17.42
N THR A 132 7.22 -11.25 -16.50
CA THR A 132 6.93 -9.81 -16.40
C THR A 132 8.18 -9.06 -15.92
N VAL A 133 8.18 -7.74 -16.07
CA VAL A 133 9.06 -6.88 -15.28
C VAL A 133 8.57 -6.90 -13.82
N ALA A 134 9.48 -6.79 -12.87
CA ALA A 134 9.10 -6.62 -11.45
C ALA A 134 8.27 -5.34 -11.29
N THR A 135 7.04 -5.49 -10.81
CA THR A 135 6.07 -4.40 -10.70
C THR A 135 5.77 -4.11 -9.24
N THR A 136 5.84 -2.83 -8.87
CA THR A 136 5.45 -2.40 -7.53
C THR A 136 3.94 -2.46 -7.38
N ILE A 137 3.48 -3.16 -6.34
CA ILE A 137 2.07 -3.27 -5.96
C ILE A 137 1.88 -2.79 -4.51
N PRO A 138 0.76 -2.12 -4.17
CA PRO A 138 0.43 -1.85 -2.78
C PRO A 138 0.35 -3.13 -1.95
N THR A 139 0.47 -3.00 -0.62
CA THR A 139 0.14 -4.11 0.28
C THR A 139 -1.35 -4.45 0.18
N GLY A 140 -1.69 -5.74 0.19
CA GLY A 140 -3.06 -6.21 0.05
C GLY A 140 -3.17 -7.64 -0.47
N THR A 141 -4.41 -8.07 -0.73
CA THR A 141 -4.69 -9.40 -1.28
C THR A 141 -4.98 -9.29 -2.78
N TYR A 142 -4.35 -10.16 -3.56
CA TYR A 142 -4.43 -10.13 -5.02
C TYR A 142 -4.61 -11.53 -5.60
N ASP A 143 -5.34 -11.60 -6.69
CA ASP A 143 -5.55 -12.80 -7.51
C ASP A 143 -4.78 -12.68 -8.83
N ILE A 144 -4.13 -13.76 -9.23
CA ILE A 144 -3.48 -13.93 -10.54
C ILE A 144 -3.94 -15.28 -11.08
N THR A 145 -4.54 -15.28 -12.27
CA THR A 145 -5.09 -16.50 -12.88
C THR A 145 -4.55 -16.68 -14.28
N GLU A 146 -3.94 -17.85 -14.55
CA GLU A 146 -3.63 -18.29 -15.91
C GLU A 146 -4.89 -18.83 -16.57
N THR A 147 -5.21 -18.34 -17.76
CA THR A 147 -6.28 -18.89 -18.60
C THR A 147 -5.78 -20.16 -19.27
N ALA A 148 -6.60 -21.23 -19.25
CA ALA A 148 -6.26 -22.50 -19.91
C ALA A 148 -5.92 -22.29 -21.40
N THR A 149 -4.81 -22.84 -21.83
CA THR A 149 -4.32 -22.75 -23.22
C THR A 149 -4.42 -24.15 -23.87
N ALA A 150 -5.07 -24.22 -25.04
CA ALA A 150 -5.25 -25.48 -25.74
C ALA A 150 -3.92 -26.16 -26.04
N GLY A 151 -3.83 -27.47 -25.80
CA GLY A 151 -2.61 -28.27 -25.98
C GLY A 151 -1.60 -28.15 -24.82
N TRP A 152 -1.92 -27.42 -23.74
CA TRP A 152 -1.06 -27.25 -22.59
C TRP A 152 -1.78 -27.58 -21.28
N SER A 153 -1.08 -28.19 -20.34
CA SER A 153 -1.56 -28.48 -19.00
C SER A 153 -0.70 -27.75 -17.97
N LEU A 154 -1.32 -27.01 -17.06
CA LEU A 154 -0.63 -26.42 -15.91
C LEU A 154 -0.19 -27.55 -14.97
N THR A 155 1.10 -27.78 -14.87
CA THR A 155 1.70 -28.87 -14.08
C THR A 155 2.29 -28.41 -12.77
N ASN A 156 2.64 -27.13 -12.66
CA ASN A 156 3.12 -26.55 -11.40
C ASN A 156 2.77 -25.06 -11.31
N LEU A 157 2.40 -24.63 -10.10
CA LEU A 157 2.17 -23.24 -9.73
C LEU A 157 2.70 -23.03 -8.31
N VAL A 158 3.71 -22.17 -8.18
CA VAL A 158 4.32 -21.85 -6.89
C VAL A 158 4.61 -20.35 -6.79
N CYS A 159 4.32 -19.74 -5.65
CA CYS A 159 4.73 -18.39 -5.32
C CYS A 159 5.67 -18.40 -4.11
N THR A 160 6.73 -17.60 -4.20
CA THR A 160 7.68 -17.34 -3.11
C THR A 160 7.64 -15.88 -2.71
N GLY A 161 8.16 -15.54 -1.54
CA GLY A 161 8.19 -14.16 -1.04
C GLY A 161 6.84 -13.62 -0.55
N THR A 162 5.81 -14.45 -0.49
CA THR A 162 4.48 -14.10 0.05
C THR A 162 4.11 -15.04 1.20
N ASN A 163 3.19 -14.59 2.07
CA ASN A 163 2.70 -15.39 3.19
C ASN A 163 1.49 -16.22 2.76
N ALA A 164 1.54 -17.54 3.01
CA ALA A 164 0.43 -18.48 2.84
C ALA A 164 -0.39 -18.27 1.53
N PRO A 165 0.24 -18.39 0.34
CA PRO A 165 -0.49 -18.27 -0.91
C PRO A 165 -1.53 -19.40 -1.02
N VAL A 166 -2.73 -19.09 -1.58
CA VAL A 166 -3.81 -20.05 -1.79
C VAL A 166 -3.89 -20.35 -3.27
N TYR A 167 -3.87 -21.64 -3.62
CA TYR A 167 -3.90 -22.12 -5.01
C TYR A 167 -5.25 -22.80 -5.32
N ALA A 168 -5.84 -22.47 -6.46
CA ALA A 168 -7.08 -23.07 -6.94
C ALA A 168 -7.06 -23.19 -8.48
N GLY A 169 -6.71 -24.37 -9.00
CA GLY A 169 -6.52 -24.55 -10.44
C GLY A 169 -5.41 -23.64 -10.98
N GLY A 170 -5.69 -22.85 -12.02
CA GLY A 170 -4.74 -21.86 -12.59
C GLY A 170 -4.65 -20.54 -11.83
N LYS A 171 -5.34 -20.40 -10.70
CA LYS A 171 -5.36 -19.19 -9.88
C LYS A 171 -4.47 -19.31 -8.65
N VAL A 172 -3.77 -18.24 -8.31
CA VAL A 172 -3.17 -18.02 -6.99
C VAL A 172 -3.72 -16.74 -6.37
N THR A 173 -4.04 -16.81 -5.08
CA THR A 173 -4.32 -15.65 -4.23
C THR A 173 -3.10 -15.41 -3.35
N ILE A 174 -2.53 -14.22 -3.42
CA ILE A 174 -1.35 -13.79 -2.64
C ILE A 174 -1.72 -12.68 -1.65
N ASN A 175 -1.05 -12.67 -0.50
CA ASN A 175 -1.08 -11.56 0.47
C ASN A 175 0.23 -10.82 0.40
N ALA A 176 0.22 -9.63 -0.25
CA ALA A 176 1.39 -8.78 -0.36
C ALA A 176 1.57 -7.95 0.91
N ALA A 177 2.65 -8.19 1.65
CA ALA A 177 3.04 -7.39 2.81
C ALA A 177 4.19 -6.42 2.44
N THR A 178 4.45 -5.47 3.33
CA THR A 178 5.46 -4.43 3.13
C THR A 178 6.84 -5.03 2.80
N SER A 179 7.45 -4.47 1.75
CA SER A 179 8.82 -4.81 1.30
C SER A 179 9.01 -6.25 0.84
N GLN A 180 7.95 -7.02 0.61
CA GLN A 180 8.07 -8.35 0.03
C GLN A 180 8.48 -8.29 -1.44
N ASN A 181 9.28 -9.27 -1.87
CA ASN A 181 9.59 -9.54 -3.26
C ASN A 181 8.90 -10.87 -3.65
N ILE A 182 7.74 -10.75 -4.29
CA ILE A 182 6.87 -11.88 -4.61
C ILE A 182 7.18 -12.36 -6.02
N VAL A 183 7.44 -13.66 -6.16
CA VAL A 183 7.67 -14.31 -7.46
C VAL A 183 6.71 -15.49 -7.59
N CYS A 184 5.80 -15.44 -8.58
CA CYS A 184 4.87 -16.50 -8.91
C CYS A 184 5.29 -17.18 -10.21
N THR A 185 5.56 -18.49 -10.17
CA THR A 185 6.00 -19.30 -11.31
C THR A 185 4.90 -20.28 -11.72
N TYR A 186 4.48 -20.19 -12.97
CA TYR A 186 3.54 -21.10 -13.64
C TYR A 186 4.31 -21.95 -14.64
N THR A 187 4.16 -23.28 -14.55
CA THR A 187 4.81 -24.22 -15.47
C THR A 187 3.75 -25.06 -16.19
N ASN A 188 3.79 -25.06 -17.53
CA ASN A 188 2.93 -25.89 -18.37
C ASN A 188 3.75 -26.91 -19.19
N THR A 189 3.12 -28.05 -19.42
CA THR A 189 3.68 -29.14 -20.23
C THR A 189 2.72 -29.53 -21.33
#